data_5798039b130ff6a90c1e7b4e03ea9391
#
_entry.id   5798039b130ff6a90c1e7b4e03ea9391
#
_cell.length_a   1.000
_cell.length_b   1.000
_cell.length_c   1.000
_cell.angle_alpha   90.00
_cell.angle_beta   90.00
_cell.angle_gamma   90.00
#
_symmetry.space_group_name_H-M   'P 1'
#
loop_
_entity.id
_entity.type
_entity.pdbx_description
1 polymer ?
#
loop_
_entity_poly.entity_id
_entity_poly.type
_entity_poly.pdbx_seq_one_letter_code
_entity_poly.pdbx_strand_id
1 'polypeptide(L)'
;MLTRQPKKMMILYILDILRRYTDADHRLSQREIEDILRTEYNMPADRKSVRRNLMNLMDSGYNIEYSESVRMIPNARTGQLEESYILSDFYLSREFTDGELRLLIDSLLFSQHIPYSQCRALVKKLEGLSNNYFRFRVRYIDRLPGDASDNQQLFLNIELLDEAISKGRKVAFEYLAYGTDKQLHPRVRSDGSTDYVVSPYQMAAREGKYYLICNFDKYDDISNYRMDRIRGIRILDQRAKPFESLQGADGRRL
;
A
#
# COMPACT_ATOMS: atom_id res chain seq x y z
N MET A 1 19.13 -20.35 -20.69
CA MET A 1 18.74 -21.62 -20.02
C MET A 1 18.54 -21.34 -18.54
N LEU A 2 17.34 -21.56 -18.02
CA LEU A 2 17.09 -21.45 -16.58
C LEU A 2 17.81 -22.63 -15.88
N THR A 3 18.74 -22.33 -15.00
CA THR A 3 19.41 -23.34 -14.16
C THR A 3 18.39 -24.05 -13.28
N ARG A 4 18.57 -25.35 -13.05
CA ARG A 4 17.69 -26.14 -12.16
C ARG A 4 17.67 -25.52 -10.77
N GLN A 5 16.48 -25.17 -10.29
CA GLN A 5 16.30 -24.48 -9.01
C GLN A 5 16.50 -25.41 -7.82
N PRO A 6 17.04 -24.93 -6.70
CA PRO A 6 17.19 -25.74 -5.47
C PRO A 6 15.81 -26.17 -4.93
N LYS A 7 15.67 -27.46 -4.56
CA LYS A 7 14.40 -27.98 -4.01
C LYS A 7 13.88 -27.22 -2.79
N LYS A 8 14.76 -26.58 -2.02
CA LYS A 8 14.42 -25.73 -0.86
C LYS A 8 13.54 -24.53 -1.24
N MET A 9 13.64 -24.05 -2.48
CA MET A 9 12.86 -22.90 -2.97
C MET A 9 11.42 -23.26 -3.35
N MET A 10 11.06 -24.54 -3.38
CA MET A 10 9.73 -25.01 -3.82
C MET A 10 8.59 -24.33 -3.06
N ILE A 11 8.71 -24.19 -1.75
CA ILE A 11 7.68 -23.57 -0.92
C ILE A 11 7.43 -22.10 -1.31
N LEU A 12 8.50 -21.35 -1.63
CA LEU A 12 8.39 -19.96 -2.08
C LEU A 12 7.75 -19.85 -3.47
N TYR A 13 8.07 -20.77 -4.36
CA TYR A 13 7.47 -20.80 -5.70
C TYR A 13 6.00 -21.21 -5.64
N ILE A 14 5.62 -22.17 -4.79
CA ILE A 14 4.22 -22.52 -4.57
C ILE A 14 3.45 -21.30 -4.03
N LEU A 15 4.02 -20.58 -3.07
CA LEU A 15 3.41 -19.35 -2.55
C LEU A 15 3.27 -18.28 -3.64
N ASP A 16 4.28 -18.09 -4.50
CA ASP A 16 4.22 -17.15 -5.63
C ASP A 16 3.15 -17.57 -6.65
N ILE A 17 3.05 -18.87 -6.97
CA ILE A 17 1.99 -19.41 -7.84
C ILE A 17 0.61 -19.09 -7.25
N LEU A 18 0.36 -19.39 -5.99
CA LEU A 18 -0.92 -19.08 -5.34
C LEU A 18 -1.23 -17.58 -5.35
N ARG A 19 -0.23 -16.74 -5.08
CA ARG A 19 -0.39 -15.28 -5.13
C ARG A 19 -0.75 -14.75 -6.52
N ARG A 20 -0.20 -15.34 -7.58
CA ARG A 20 -0.36 -14.84 -8.95
C ARG A 20 -1.57 -15.40 -9.67
N TYR A 21 -1.89 -16.64 -9.40
CA TYR A 21 -2.84 -17.42 -10.23
C TYR A 21 -4.09 -17.87 -9.50
N THR A 22 -4.28 -17.52 -8.20
CA THR A 22 -5.46 -17.99 -7.49
C THR A 22 -6.27 -16.88 -6.84
N ASP A 23 -7.56 -17.12 -6.74
CA ASP A 23 -8.57 -16.43 -5.92
C ASP A 23 -9.75 -17.41 -5.69
N ALA A 24 -10.85 -16.91 -5.10
CA ALA A 24 -12.02 -17.74 -4.84
C ALA A 24 -12.65 -18.33 -6.10
N ASP A 25 -12.53 -17.64 -7.24
CA ASP A 25 -13.08 -18.05 -8.55
C ASP A 25 -12.06 -18.85 -9.38
N HIS A 26 -10.76 -18.65 -9.13
CA HIS A 26 -9.66 -19.29 -9.86
C HIS A 26 -8.83 -20.13 -8.86
N ARG A 27 -9.12 -21.40 -8.81
CA ARG A 27 -8.49 -22.35 -7.89
C ARG A 27 -7.57 -23.29 -8.66
N LEU A 28 -6.52 -23.77 -8.03
CA LEU A 28 -5.57 -24.68 -8.64
C LEU A 28 -5.57 -26.03 -7.94
N SER A 29 -5.60 -27.10 -8.72
CA SER A 29 -5.30 -28.45 -8.26
C SER A 29 -3.79 -28.62 -8.02
N GLN A 30 -3.41 -29.66 -7.27
CA GLN A 30 -2.00 -30.00 -7.08
C GLN A 30 -1.26 -30.25 -8.40
N ARG A 31 -1.96 -30.82 -9.40
CA ARG A 31 -1.40 -31.11 -10.73
C ARG A 31 -1.09 -29.83 -11.50
N GLU A 32 -1.99 -28.87 -11.47
CA GLU A 32 -1.77 -27.55 -12.10
C GLU A 32 -0.61 -26.82 -11.44
N ILE A 33 -0.47 -26.90 -10.12
CA ILE A 33 0.69 -26.34 -9.40
C ILE A 33 1.99 -27.04 -9.83
N GLU A 34 2.00 -28.37 -10.00
CA GLU A 34 3.15 -29.13 -10.52
C GLU A 34 3.52 -28.68 -11.94
N ASP A 35 2.53 -28.52 -12.81
CA ASP A 35 2.74 -28.09 -14.18
C ASP A 35 3.33 -26.67 -14.24
N ILE A 36 2.84 -25.74 -13.43
CA ILE A 36 3.38 -24.36 -13.35
C ILE A 36 4.81 -24.38 -12.78
N LEU A 37 5.08 -25.15 -11.72
CA LEU A 37 6.44 -25.31 -11.19
C LEU A 37 7.42 -25.81 -12.24
N ARG A 38 6.99 -26.75 -13.07
CA ARG A 38 7.81 -27.32 -14.16
C ARG A 38 8.05 -26.28 -15.27
N THR A 39 7.01 -25.60 -15.73
CA THR A 39 7.04 -24.73 -16.92
C THR A 39 7.65 -23.36 -16.62
N GLU A 40 7.28 -22.71 -15.52
CA GLU A 40 7.74 -21.36 -15.22
C GLU A 40 9.02 -21.33 -14.38
N TYR A 41 9.19 -22.28 -13.44
CA TYR A 41 10.32 -22.29 -12.51
C TYR A 41 11.38 -23.33 -12.82
N ASN A 42 11.21 -24.12 -13.92
CA ASN A 42 12.11 -25.24 -14.25
C ASN A 42 12.36 -26.16 -13.03
N MET A 43 11.30 -26.40 -12.25
CA MET A 43 11.36 -27.21 -11.03
C MET A 43 10.39 -28.37 -11.12
N PRO A 44 10.87 -29.57 -11.51
CA PRO A 44 10.04 -30.77 -11.45
C PRO A 44 9.74 -31.12 -9.98
N ALA A 45 8.47 -31.27 -9.67
CA ALA A 45 7.96 -31.63 -8.37
C ALA A 45 7.05 -32.87 -8.47
N ASP A 46 6.94 -33.61 -7.41
CA ASP A 46 5.95 -34.68 -7.26
C ASP A 46 4.79 -34.20 -6.37
N ARG A 47 3.63 -34.84 -6.54
CA ARG A 47 2.40 -34.50 -5.83
C ARG A 47 2.55 -34.49 -4.30
N LYS A 48 3.33 -35.46 -3.75
CA LYS A 48 3.56 -35.54 -2.29
C LYS A 48 4.35 -34.33 -1.80
N SER A 49 5.35 -33.89 -2.57
CA SER A 49 6.15 -32.70 -2.26
C SER A 49 5.32 -31.42 -2.34
N VAL A 50 4.47 -31.27 -3.36
CA VAL A 50 3.55 -30.11 -3.47
C VAL A 50 2.59 -30.07 -2.29
N ARG A 51 1.92 -31.21 -1.98
CA ARG A 51 1.01 -31.31 -0.83
C ARG A 51 1.70 -30.93 0.48
N ARG A 52 2.89 -31.47 0.74
CA ARG A 52 3.63 -31.18 1.97
C ARG A 52 3.97 -29.69 2.10
N ASN A 53 4.38 -29.05 1.00
CA ASN A 53 4.69 -27.61 1.02
C ASN A 53 3.42 -26.75 1.20
N LEU A 54 2.27 -27.14 0.62
CA LEU A 54 0.98 -26.49 0.88
C LEU A 54 0.60 -26.56 2.35
N MET A 55 0.71 -27.76 2.99
CA MET A 55 0.46 -27.91 4.41
C MET A 55 1.41 -27.04 5.25
N ASN A 56 2.72 -27.05 4.94
CA ASN A 56 3.69 -26.21 5.64
C ASN A 56 3.36 -24.71 5.54
N LEU A 57 2.83 -24.23 4.40
CA LEU A 57 2.38 -22.86 4.26
C LEU A 57 1.19 -22.55 5.16
N MET A 58 0.20 -23.45 5.22
CA MET A 58 -0.95 -23.32 6.12
C MET A 58 -0.51 -23.31 7.59
N ASP A 59 0.37 -24.23 7.98
CA ASP A 59 0.95 -24.31 9.34
C ASP A 59 1.75 -23.04 9.70
N SER A 60 2.32 -22.37 8.68
CA SER A 60 3.03 -21.10 8.83
C SER A 60 2.10 -19.86 8.85
N GLY A 61 0.78 -20.05 8.83
CA GLY A 61 -0.21 -18.99 8.96
C GLY A 61 -0.69 -18.38 7.65
N TYR A 62 -0.34 -18.96 6.49
CA TYR A 62 -0.95 -18.52 5.22
C TYR A 62 -2.38 -19.04 5.10
N ASN A 63 -3.32 -18.15 4.82
CA ASN A 63 -4.74 -18.48 4.67
C ASN A 63 -5.00 -19.14 3.30
N ILE A 64 -4.69 -20.42 3.18
CA ILE A 64 -4.89 -21.23 1.98
C ILE A 64 -6.16 -22.05 2.15
N GLU A 65 -7.15 -21.75 1.32
CA GLU A 65 -8.40 -22.48 1.25
C GLU A 65 -8.30 -23.65 0.24
N TYR A 66 -9.05 -24.71 0.47
CA TYR A 66 -9.07 -25.89 -0.40
C TYR A 66 -10.41 -26.61 -0.32
N SER A 67 -10.67 -27.46 -1.31
CA SER A 67 -11.79 -28.40 -1.31
C SER A 67 -11.31 -29.79 -0.85
N GLU A 68 -12.11 -30.48 -0.05
CA GLU A 68 -11.84 -31.82 0.39
C GLU A 68 -12.87 -32.80 -0.20
N SER A 69 -12.39 -33.89 -0.79
CA SER A 69 -13.23 -34.97 -1.30
C SER A 69 -12.77 -36.30 -0.75
N VAL A 70 -13.72 -37.13 -0.36
CA VAL A 70 -13.46 -38.49 0.15
C VAL A 70 -13.50 -39.50 -1.02
N ARG A 71 -12.48 -40.32 -1.13
CA ARG A 71 -12.46 -41.46 -2.05
C ARG A 71 -12.15 -42.74 -1.30
N MET A 72 -12.89 -43.80 -1.64
CA MET A 72 -12.59 -45.15 -1.18
C MET A 72 -11.44 -45.71 -2.01
N ILE A 73 -10.31 -45.98 -1.38
CA ILE A 73 -9.11 -46.55 -2.03
C ILE A 73 -8.78 -47.89 -1.37
N PRO A 74 -8.51 -48.94 -2.18
CA PRO A 74 -8.08 -50.24 -1.60
C PRO A 74 -6.73 -50.07 -0.91
N ASN A 75 -6.65 -50.53 0.36
CA ASN A 75 -5.40 -50.59 1.08
C ASN A 75 -4.49 -51.65 0.44
N ALA A 76 -3.27 -51.25 0.10
CA ALA A 76 -2.31 -52.12 -0.61
C ALA A 76 -1.89 -53.37 0.18
N ARG A 77 -2.12 -53.39 1.53
CA ARG A 77 -1.76 -54.53 2.39
C ARG A 77 -2.95 -55.42 2.73
N THR A 78 -4.13 -54.87 2.92
CA THR A 78 -5.32 -55.58 3.41
C THR A 78 -6.35 -55.86 2.35
N GLY A 79 -6.29 -55.15 1.20
CA GLY A 79 -7.30 -55.15 0.15
C GLY A 79 -8.65 -54.52 0.53
N GLN A 80 -8.79 -54.06 1.77
CA GLN A 80 -10.01 -53.40 2.24
C GLN A 80 -10.07 -51.96 1.72
N LEU A 81 -11.29 -51.47 1.44
CA LEU A 81 -11.52 -50.10 1.05
C LEU A 81 -11.38 -49.18 2.27
N GLU A 82 -10.48 -48.21 2.19
CA GLU A 82 -10.27 -47.19 3.20
C GLU A 82 -10.61 -45.82 2.64
N GLU A 83 -11.15 -44.93 3.50
CA GLU A 83 -11.38 -43.55 3.16
C GLU A 83 -10.06 -42.79 2.95
N SER A 84 -9.91 -42.18 1.80
CA SER A 84 -8.77 -41.31 1.51
C SER A 84 -9.24 -39.90 1.18
N TYR A 85 -8.74 -38.94 1.93
CA TYR A 85 -9.05 -37.53 1.78
C TYR A 85 -8.16 -36.90 0.72
N ILE A 86 -8.78 -36.42 -0.34
CA ILE A 86 -8.11 -35.72 -1.44
C ILE A 86 -8.37 -34.24 -1.31
N LEU A 87 -7.28 -33.49 -1.18
CA LEU A 87 -7.33 -32.03 -1.16
C LEU A 87 -7.09 -31.50 -2.57
N SER A 88 -7.95 -30.63 -3.04
CA SER A 88 -7.87 -29.99 -4.35
C SER A 88 -8.35 -28.52 -4.27
N ASP A 89 -8.34 -27.85 -5.40
CA ASP A 89 -8.92 -26.50 -5.57
C ASP A 89 -8.37 -25.48 -4.56
N PHE A 90 -7.04 -25.44 -4.47
CA PHE A 90 -6.33 -24.53 -3.58
C PHE A 90 -6.38 -23.11 -4.08
N TYR A 91 -6.62 -22.14 -3.17
CA TYR A 91 -6.41 -20.73 -3.44
C TYR A 91 -5.94 -20.00 -2.17
N LEU A 92 -5.22 -18.92 -2.38
CA LEU A 92 -4.77 -18.05 -1.30
C LEU A 92 -5.83 -16.97 -1.04
N SER A 93 -6.44 -17.00 0.14
CA SER A 93 -7.29 -15.92 0.63
C SER A 93 -6.42 -14.73 1.03
N ARG A 94 -6.81 -13.52 0.60
CA ARG A 94 -6.05 -12.29 0.79
C ARG A 94 -6.69 -11.41 1.84
N GLU A 95 -5.88 -10.50 2.43
CA GLU A 95 -6.37 -9.50 3.38
C GLU A 95 -7.36 -8.53 2.73
N PHE A 96 -7.09 -8.13 1.48
CA PHE A 96 -7.95 -7.24 0.71
C PHE A 96 -8.74 -8.02 -0.34
N THR A 97 -10.03 -7.78 -0.39
CA THR A 97 -10.89 -8.19 -1.51
C THR A 97 -10.59 -7.35 -2.75
N ASP A 98 -10.93 -7.85 -3.92
CA ASP A 98 -10.80 -7.10 -5.17
C ASP A 98 -11.61 -5.79 -5.17
N GLY A 99 -12.78 -5.79 -4.50
CA GLY A 99 -13.61 -4.59 -4.35
C GLY A 99 -12.95 -3.52 -3.48
N GLU A 100 -12.33 -3.90 -2.37
CA GLU A 100 -11.60 -2.98 -1.50
C GLU A 100 -10.37 -2.40 -2.20
N LEU A 101 -9.57 -3.24 -2.87
CA LEU A 101 -8.43 -2.77 -3.66
C LEU A 101 -8.87 -1.82 -4.78
N ARG A 102 -10.01 -2.13 -5.44
CA ARG A 102 -10.57 -1.26 -6.46
C ARG A 102 -10.95 0.10 -5.89
N LEU A 103 -11.63 0.13 -4.75
CA LEU A 103 -12.00 1.38 -4.07
C LEU A 103 -10.77 2.22 -3.70
N LEU A 104 -9.70 1.58 -3.21
CA LEU A 104 -8.44 2.24 -2.91
C LEU A 104 -7.78 2.83 -4.16
N ILE A 105 -7.75 2.07 -5.27
CA ILE A 105 -7.20 2.54 -6.55
C ILE A 105 -8.01 3.72 -7.08
N ASP A 106 -9.34 3.62 -7.11
CA ASP A 106 -10.21 4.70 -7.57
C ASP A 106 -10.02 5.95 -6.71
N SER A 107 -9.90 5.81 -5.38
CA SER A 107 -9.63 6.92 -4.47
C SER A 107 -8.30 7.63 -4.77
N LEU A 108 -7.25 6.88 -5.14
CA LEU A 108 -5.98 7.44 -5.58
C LEU A 108 -6.11 8.17 -6.93
N LEU A 109 -6.84 7.58 -7.88
CA LEU A 109 -7.05 8.16 -9.20
C LEU A 109 -7.87 9.46 -9.15
N PHE A 110 -8.84 9.55 -8.24
CA PHE A 110 -9.63 10.76 -7.99
C PHE A 110 -8.88 11.83 -7.18
N SER A 111 -7.75 11.47 -6.56
CA SER A 111 -6.95 12.44 -5.80
C SER A 111 -6.28 13.44 -6.75
N GLN A 112 -6.65 14.71 -6.67
CA GLN A 112 -6.09 15.78 -7.49
C GLN A 112 -4.72 16.28 -7.00
N HIS A 113 -4.25 15.82 -5.85
CA HIS A 113 -3.05 16.34 -5.18
C HIS A 113 -1.83 15.46 -5.28
N ILE A 114 -2.03 14.19 -5.62
CA ILE A 114 -0.93 13.26 -5.83
C ILE A 114 -0.45 13.46 -7.27
N PRO A 115 0.85 13.77 -7.50
CA PRO A 115 1.41 13.83 -8.85
C PRO A 115 1.12 12.55 -9.61
N TYR A 116 0.83 12.66 -10.90
CA TYR A 116 0.43 11.52 -11.74
C TYR A 116 1.42 10.34 -11.67
N SER A 117 2.73 10.62 -11.72
CA SER A 117 3.79 9.59 -11.63
C SER A 117 3.75 8.83 -10.29
N GLN A 118 3.53 9.54 -9.19
CA GLN A 118 3.43 8.96 -7.85
C GLN A 118 2.12 8.18 -7.69
N CYS A 119 1.01 8.72 -8.22
CA CYS A 119 -0.27 8.01 -8.26
C CYS A 119 -0.14 6.67 -8.99
N ARG A 120 0.45 6.64 -10.19
CA ARG A 120 0.68 5.39 -10.93
C ARG A 120 1.59 4.42 -10.19
N ALA A 121 2.63 4.91 -9.53
CA ALA A 121 3.51 4.05 -8.73
C ALA A 121 2.77 3.39 -7.56
N LEU A 122 1.87 4.13 -6.89
CA LEU A 122 1.03 3.58 -5.81
C LEU A 122 -0.01 2.59 -6.35
N VAL A 123 -0.70 2.92 -7.43
CA VAL A 123 -1.65 2.00 -8.10
C VAL A 123 -0.96 0.68 -8.42
N LYS A 124 0.24 0.72 -9.02
CA LYS A 124 1.03 -0.49 -9.30
C LYS A 124 1.39 -1.31 -8.06
N LYS A 125 1.64 -0.64 -6.91
CA LYS A 125 1.88 -1.33 -5.63
C LYS A 125 0.60 -2.01 -5.13
N LEU A 126 -0.56 -1.33 -5.20
CA LEU A 126 -1.86 -1.90 -4.82
C LEU A 126 -2.25 -3.08 -5.72
N GLU A 127 -2.05 -2.96 -7.02
CA GLU A 127 -2.24 -4.08 -7.96
C GLU A 127 -1.38 -5.29 -7.58
N GLY A 128 -0.20 -5.06 -6.99
CA GLY A 128 0.69 -6.10 -6.49
C GLY A 128 0.15 -6.89 -5.30
N LEU A 129 -0.86 -6.36 -4.59
CA LEU A 129 -1.51 -7.04 -3.47
C LEU A 129 -2.56 -8.07 -3.92
N SER A 130 -2.95 -8.07 -5.21
CA SER A 130 -3.86 -9.04 -5.78
C SER A 130 -3.19 -9.89 -6.87
N ASN A 131 -3.98 -10.67 -7.60
CA ASN A 131 -3.53 -11.61 -8.61
C ASN A 131 -3.49 -10.99 -10.03
N ASN A 132 -3.13 -11.83 -11.00
CA ASN A 132 -3.06 -11.42 -12.39
C ASN A 132 -4.44 -11.08 -13.00
N TYR A 133 -5.51 -11.72 -12.51
CA TYR A 133 -6.88 -11.49 -13.01
C TYR A 133 -7.37 -10.10 -12.58
N PHE A 134 -7.11 -9.69 -11.35
CA PHE A 134 -7.42 -8.34 -10.88
C PHE A 134 -6.66 -7.28 -11.67
N ARG A 135 -5.33 -7.46 -11.87
CA ARG A 135 -4.49 -6.54 -12.64
C ARG A 135 -5.01 -6.34 -14.05
N PHE A 136 -5.50 -7.40 -14.70
CA PHE A 136 -6.10 -7.30 -16.02
C PHE A 136 -7.37 -6.45 -16.02
N ARG A 137 -8.22 -6.57 -15.00
CA ARG A 137 -9.49 -5.82 -14.89
C ARG A 137 -9.28 -4.32 -14.66
N VAL A 138 -8.27 -3.93 -13.88
CA VAL A 138 -8.01 -2.51 -13.57
C VAL A 138 -7.11 -1.81 -14.59
N ARG A 139 -6.52 -2.53 -15.52
CA ARG A 139 -5.57 -2.03 -16.51
C ARG A 139 -6.07 -0.86 -17.35
N TYR A 140 -7.38 -0.78 -17.58
CA TYR A 140 -8.00 0.22 -18.45
C TYR A 140 -8.45 1.48 -17.72
N ILE A 141 -8.15 1.61 -16.44
CA ILE A 141 -8.54 2.77 -15.66
C ILE A 141 -7.31 3.65 -15.52
N ASP A 142 -7.44 4.85 -16.02
CA ASP A 142 -6.41 5.86 -15.94
C ASP A 142 -7.03 7.22 -15.65
N ARG A 143 -6.23 8.12 -15.12
CA ARG A 143 -6.64 9.48 -14.84
C ARG A 143 -6.51 10.32 -16.09
N LEU A 144 -7.47 11.22 -16.34
CA LEU A 144 -7.35 12.19 -17.41
C LEU A 144 -6.18 13.15 -17.13
N PRO A 145 -5.31 13.43 -18.14
CA PRO A 145 -4.25 14.41 -17.98
C PRO A 145 -4.83 15.82 -17.77
N GLY A 146 -4.31 16.59 -16.83
CA GLY A 146 -4.62 18.00 -16.71
C GLY A 146 -4.75 18.56 -15.28
N ASP A 147 -5.09 17.73 -14.28
CA ASP A 147 -5.43 18.22 -12.94
C ASP A 147 -4.42 17.80 -11.85
N ALA A 148 -3.23 17.34 -12.21
CA ALA A 148 -2.28 16.85 -11.25
C ALA A 148 -1.48 17.99 -10.59
N SER A 149 -1.34 17.94 -9.27
CA SER A 149 -0.33 18.72 -8.55
C SER A 149 1.07 18.36 -9.05
N ASP A 150 1.90 19.36 -9.35
CA ASP A 150 3.32 19.17 -9.72
C ASP A 150 4.22 18.95 -8.50
N ASN A 151 3.67 18.93 -7.30
CA ASN A 151 4.45 18.77 -6.07
C ASN A 151 4.94 17.33 -5.88
N GLN A 152 6.08 17.03 -6.48
CA GLN A 152 6.75 15.74 -6.36
C GLN A 152 7.26 15.45 -4.92
N GLN A 153 7.27 16.45 -4.04
CA GLN A 153 7.74 16.34 -2.66
C GLN A 153 6.63 16.00 -1.67
N LEU A 154 5.38 15.81 -2.10
CA LEU A 154 4.25 15.61 -1.20
C LEU A 154 4.48 14.47 -0.20
N PHE A 155 4.94 13.31 -0.64
CA PHE A 155 5.18 12.17 0.26
C PHE A 155 6.33 12.44 1.24
N LEU A 156 7.42 13.04 0.75
CA LEU A 156 8.53 13.43 1.62
C LEU A 156 8.05 14.45 2.66
N ASN A 157 7.22 15.41 2.26
CA ASN A 157 6.65 16.40 3.17
C ASN A 157 5.78 15.73 4.26
N ILE A 158 4.98 14.72 3.89
CA ILE A 158 4.18 13.94 4.86
C ILE A 158 5.09 13.24 5.86
N GLU A 159 6.13 12.53 5.40
CA GLU A 159 7.06 11.79 6.27
C GLU A 159 7.79 12.73 7.24
N LEU A 160 8.30 13.87 6.75
CA LEU A 160 8.98 14.85 7.58
C LEU A 160 8.06 15.49 8.63
N LEU A 161 6.79 15.74 8.26
CA LEU A 161 5.81 16.28 9.20
C LEU A 161 5.41 15.26 10.25
N ASP A 162 5.19 14.00 9.88
CA ASP A 162 4.94 12.91 10.84
C ASP A 162 6.07 12.78 11.84
N GLU A 163 7.32 12.83 11.37
CA GLU A 163 8.49 12.81 12.23
C GLU A 163 8.54 14.01 13.19
N ALA A 164 8.29 15.23 12.67
CA ALA A 164 8.31 16.45 13.45
C ALA A 164 7.22 16.46 14.53
N ILE A 165 6.00 16.05 14.17
CA ILE A 165 4.86 15.94 15.11
C ILE A 165 5.17 14.91 16.21
N SER A 166 5.64 13.72 15.82
CA SER A 166 5.97 12.65 16.77
C SER A 166 7.07 13.03 17.74
N LYS A 167 8.05 13.84 17.30
CA LYS A 167 9.17 14.32 18.13
C LYS A 167 8.87 15.63 18.85
N GLY A 168 7.70 16.23 18.65
CA GLY A 168 7.33 17.53 19.22
C GLY A 168 8.31 18.64 18.79
N ARG A 169 8.71 18.67 17.52
CA ARG A 169 9.66 19.63 16.96
C ARG A 169 8.98 20.61 16.02
N LYS A 170 9.51 21.84 15.98
CA LYS A 170 9.09 22.82 14.98
C LYS A 170 9.60 22.44 13.60
N VAL A 171 8.93 22.97 12.59
CA VAL A 171 9.37 22.89 11.19
C VAL A 171 9.49 24.28 10.58
N ALA A 172 10.39 24.40 9.60
CA ALA A 172 10.48 25.54 8.73
C ALA A 172 10.20 25.11 7.28
N PHE A 173 9.49 25.93 6.52
CA PHE A 173 9.19 25.69 5.11
C PHE A 173 8.90 26.99 4.37
N GLU A 174 8.99 26.98 3.03
CA GLU A 174 8.46 28.03 2.16
C GLU A 174 7.01 27.71 1.78
N TYR A 175 6.14 28.71 1.84
CA TYR A 175 4.75 28.60 1.40
C TYR A 175 4.54 29.29 0.07
N LEU A 176 4.01 28.56 -0.92
CA LEU A 176 3.84 29.05 -2.28
C LEU A 176 2.45 29.68 -2.47
N ALA A 177 2.41 30.76 -3.20
CA ALA A 177 1.17 31.42 -3.65
C ALA A 177 1.23 31.69 -5.16
N TYR A 178 0.07 31.72 -5.81
CA TYR A 178 0.00 32.07 -7.21
C TYR A 178 0.27 33.58 -7.40
N GLY A 179 1.20 33.88 -8.28
CA GLY A 179 1.42 35.22 -8.78
C GLY A 179 0.42 35.63 -9.86
N THR A 180 0.54 36.86 -10.36
CA THR A 180 -0.25 37.38 -11.49
C THR A 180 0.04 36.65 -12.80
N ASP A 181 1.20 36.03 -12.91
CA ASP A 181 1.65 35.19 -14.01
C ASP A 181 1.08 33.75 -13.95
N LYS A 182 0.21 33.46 -12.97
CA LYS A 182 -0.36 32.14 -12.68
C LYS A 182 0.69 31.08 -12.30
N GLN A 183 1.92 31.48 -11.95
CA GLN A 183 2.97 30.60 -11.44
C GLN A 183 2.99 30.61 -9.91
N LEU A 184 3.51 29.53 -9.31
CA LEU A 184 3.69 29.43 -7.86
C LEU A 184 5.01 30.06 -7.44
N HIS A 185 4.95 31.11 -6.63
CA HIS A 185 6.10 31.81 -6.07
C HIS A 185 6.11 31.71 -4.54
N PRO A 186 7.29 31.71 -3.89
CA PRO A 186 7.37 31.83 -2.44
C PRO A 186 6.66 33.11 -1.97
N ARG A 187 5.75 32.96 -1.02
CA ARG A 187 5.03 34.07 -0.41
C ARG A 187 5.97 34.84 0.52
N VAL A 188 6.30 36.06 0.16
CA VAL A 188 7.09 36.96 1.00
C VAL A 188 6.22 37.49 2.13
N ARG A 189 6.71 37.38 3.36
CA ARG A 189 6.07 37.88 4.58
C ARG A 189 6.36 39.40 4.76
N SER A 190 5.67 40.03 5.69
CA SER A 190 5.85 41.45 6.04
C SER A 190 7.26 41.79 6.56
N ASP A 191 7.99 40.79 7.06
CA ASP A 191 9.37 40.91 7.51
C ASP A 191 10.43 40.63 6.41
N GLY A 192 9.98 40.44 5.17
CA GLY A 192 10.83 40.14 4.01
C GLY A 192 11.28 38.66 3.93
N SER A 193 10.95 37.83 4.89
CA SER A 193 11.29 36.39 4.92
C SER A 193 10.30 35.59 4.07
N THR A 194 10.77 34.50 3.48
CA THR A 194 9.94 33.46 2.83
C THR A 194 9.74 32.22 3.72
N ASP A 195 10.53 32.10 4.80
CA ASP A 195 10.46 30.98 5.73
C ASP A 195 9.31 31.10 6.73
N TYR A 196 8.49 30.07 6.82
CA TYR A 196 7.45 29.88 7.84
C TYR A 196 7.95 28.92 8.90
N VAL A 197 8.20 29.41 10.11
CA VAL A 197 8.56 28.58 11.26
C VAL A 197 7.29 28.32 12.07
N VAL A 198 6.89 27.04 12.18
CA VAL A 198 5.62 26.68 12.81
C VAL A 198 5.79 25.47 13.75
N SER A 199 4.88 25.35 14.70
CA SER A 199 4.69 24.19 15.56
C SER A 199 3.64 23.30 14.92
N PRO A 200 3.99 22.15 14.31
CA PRO A 200 3.03 21.25 13.64
C PRO A 200 2.29 20.41 14.68
N TYR A 201 0.99 20.19 14.48
CA TYR A 201 0.16 19.39 15.38
C TYR A 201 -0.50 18.20 14.70
N GLN A 202 -1.04 18.40 13.51
CA GLN A 202 -1.81 17.39 12.82
C GLN A 202 -1.80 17.62 11.31
N MET A 203 -1.98 16.56 10.54
CA MET A 203 -2.34 16.62 9.14
C MET A 203 -3.79 16.20 8.95
N ALA A 204 -4.56 16.98 8.19
CA ALA A 204 -5.96 16.70 7.90
C ALA A 204 -6.22 16.66 6.41
N ALA A 205 -7.07 15.73 5.96
CA ALA A 205 -7.54 15.65 4.58
C ALA A 205 -8.96 16.22 4.48
N ARG A 206 -9.16 17.17 3.54
CA ARG A 206 -10.48 17.72 3.25
C ARG A 206 -10.60 18.01 1.74
N GLU A 207 -11.69 17.56 1.14
CA GLU A 207 -12.00 17.78 -0.29
C GLU A 207 -10.83 17.40 -1.20
N GLY A 208 -10.24 16.22 -0.92
CA GLY A 208 -9.08 15.72 -1.64
C GLY A 208 -7.77 16.48 -1.37
N LYS A 209 -7.67 17.42 -0.47
CA LYS A 209 -6.47 18.21 -0.15
C LYS A 209 -5.95 17.87 1.23
N TYR A 210 -4.63 17.85 1.36
CA TYR A 210 -3.98 17.73 2.66
C TYR A 210 -3.65 19.12 3.20
N TYR A 211 -3.90 19.30 4.49
CA TYR A 211 -3.64 20.51 5.23
C TYR A 211 -2.76 20.21 6.43
N LEU A 212 -1.72 20.99 6.63
CA LEU A 212 -0.97 21.04 7.87
C LEU A 212 -1.71 21.95 8.86
N ILE A 213 -2.11 21.42 9.99
CA ILE A 213 -2.66 22.15 11.13
C ILE A 213 -1.50 22.47 12.06
N CYS A 214 -1.21 23.73 12.31
CA CYS A 214 -0.05 24.17 13.05
C CYS A 214 -0.31 25.53 13.74
N ASN A 215 0.60 25.95 14.59
CA ASN A 215 0.65 27.28 15.11
C ASN A 215 1.87 28.01 14.58
N PHE A 216 1.68 29.23 14.13
CA PHE A 216 2.78 30.15 13.81
C PHE A 216 3.13 30.92 15.10
N ASP A 217 4.37 30.81 15.56
CA ASP A 217 4.80 31.26 16.88
C ASP A 217 4.42 32.70 17.27
N LYS A 218 4.26 33.55 16.26
CA LYS A 218 3.88 34.95 16.48
C LYS A 218 2.44 35.11 17.00
N TYR A 219 1.60 34.10 16.80
CA TYR A 219 0.18 34.15 17.12
C TYR A 219 -0.19 33.04 18.09
N ASP A 220 -1.32 33.20 18.76
CA ASP A 220 -1.85 32.19 19.70
C ASP A 220 -3.02 31.39 19.10
N ASP A 221 -3.20 31.49 17.78
CA ASP A 221 -4.24 30.80 17.03
C ASP A 221 -3.67 29.67 16.17
N ILE A 222 -4.59 28.89 15.59
CA ILE A 222 -4.27 27.79 14.68
C ILE A 222 -4.22 28.31 13.24
N SER A 223 -3.20 27.92 12.53
CA SER A 223 -3.02 28.18 11.10
C SER A 223 -3.11 26.88 10.30
N ASN A 224 -3.71 26.96 9.10
CA ASN A 224 -3.84 25.84 8.17
C ASN A 224 -3.09 26.13 6.88
N TYR A 225 -2.14 25.26 6.52
CA TYR A 225 -1.39 25.38 5.26
C TYR A 225 -1.66 24.19 4.37
N ARG A 226 -1.98 24.45 3.09
CA ARG A 226 -2.12 23.38 2.09
C ARG A 226 -0.76 22.75 1.81
N MET A 227 -0.67 21.44 1.93
CA MET A 227 0.59 20.70 1.81
C MET A 227 1.15 20.71 0.39
N ASP A 228 0.31 20.80 -0.63
CA ASP A 228 0.73 20.92 -2.04
C ASP A 228 1.41 22.26 -2.37
N ARG A 229 1.31 23.24 -1.45
CA ARG A 229 1.95 24.56 -1.53
C ARG A 229 3.15 24.71 -0.60
N ILE A 230 3.52 23.66 0.12
CA ILE A 230 4.67 23.66 1.00
C ILE A 230 5.89 23.14 0.23
N ARG A 231 7.01 23.86 0.34
CA ARG A 231 8.29 23.48 -0.26
C ARG A 231 9.42 23.56 0.77
N GLY A 232 10.36 22.60 0.69
CA GLY A 232 11.60 22.66 1.46
C GLY A 232 11.40 22.51 2.98
N ILE A 233 10.56 21.58 3.42
CA ILE A 233 10.36 21.32 4.87
C ILE A 233 11.68 20.93 5.50
N ARG A 234 11.97 21.55 6.67
CA ARG A 234 13.11 21.24 7.52
C ARG A 234 12.64 21.11 8.97
N ILE A 235 13.01 20.03 9.63
CA ILE A 235 12.76 19.86 11.07
C ILE A 235 13.80 20.69 11.82
N LEU A 236 13.35 21.50 12.76
CA LEU A 236 14.22 22.34 13.57
C LEU A 236 14.52 21.69 14.92
N ASP A 237 15.68 22.01 15.48
CA ASP A 237 16.03 21.57 16.84
C ASP A 237 15.38 22.42 17.95
N GLN A 238 14.16 22.87 17.70
CA GLN A 238 13.34 23.65 18.61
C GLN A 238 12.08 22.86 18.97
N ARG A 239 11.69 22.89 20.23
CA ARG A 239 10.43 22.25 20.67
C ARG A 239 9.22 22.99 20.11
N ALA A 240 8.25 22.24 19.65
CA ALA A 240 6.95 22.78 19.25
C ALA A 240 6.25 23.40 20.49
N LYS A 241 5.48 24.47 20.27
CA LYS A 241 4.60 25.05 21.29
C LYS A 241 3.52 24.02 21.63
N PRO A 242 3.23 23.72 22.91
CA PRO A 242 2.19 22.78 23.27
C PRO A 242 0.83 23.24 22.74
N PHE A 243 0.05 22.30 22.19
CA PHE A 243 -1.28 22.60 21.64
C PHE A 243 -2.22 23.20 22.68
N GLU A 244 -2.15 22.70 23.91
CA GLU A 244 -2.97 23.12 25.06
C GLU A 244 -2.68 24.57 25.50
N SER A 245 -1.55 25.14 25.05
CA SER A 245 -1.19 26.55 25.36
C SER A 245 -1.82 27.55 24.41
N LEU A 246 -2.54 27.11 23.35
CA LEU A 246 -3.16 27.99 22.38
C LEU A 246 -4.50 28.50 22.89
N GLN A 247 -4.77 29.79 22.70
CA GLN A 247 -6.07 30.38 22.99
C GLN A 247 -7.10 29.88 21.97
N GLY A 248 -8.24 29.36 22.47
CA GLY A 248 -9.30 28.80 21.63
C GLY A 248 -9.17 27.32 21.33
N ALA A 249 -8.20 26.62 21.91
CA ALA A 249 -8.18 25.16 21.95
C ALA A 249 -9.25 24.65 22.94
N ASP A 250 -10.53 24.96 22.68
CA ASP A 250 -11.71 24.57 23.49
C ASP A 250 -11.88 23.05 23.54
N GLY A 251 -10.91 22.30 24.08
CA GLY A 251 -11.03 20.86 24.35
C GLY A 251 -11.50 20.00 23.16
N ARG A 252 -11.73 20.57 22.00
CA ARG A 252 -12.06 19.87 20.79
C ARG A 252 -10.78 19.27 20.22
N ARG A 253 -10.63 17.96 20.38
CA ARG A 253 -9.70 17.21 19.54
C ARG A 253 -10.06 17.52 18.08
N LEU A 254 -9.08 18.06 17.34
CA LEU A 254 -9.18 18.28 15.90
C LEU A 254 -9.37 16.94 15.17
#